data_88ce1dfd41cf85c51ccc5ce1a4a045e5
#
_entry.id   88ce1dfd41cf85c51ccc5ce1a4a045e5
#
_cell.length_a   1.000
_cell.length_b   1.000
_cell.length_c   1.000
_cell.angle_alpha   90.00
_cell.angle_beta   90.00
_cell.angle_gamma   90.00
#
_symmetry.space_group_name_H-M   'P 1'
#
loop_
_entity.id
_entity.type
_entity.pdbx_description
1 polymer ?
#
loop_
_entity_poly.entity_id
_entity_poly.type
_entity_poly.pdbx_seq_one_letter_code
_entity_poly.pdbx_strand_id
1 'polypeptide(L)'
;MSVPARRPRIVVVGDLIVDVVLAPSADLVSGTDVPGRVMLRQGGSATTPARWLARRGASVSLVASVGRDAAGRALIATICHDGVTPHVARIAGHQTGRVGVFVDRGGERSFVQDRAAALRLAPEHLRESWFASVELVHIPTYSLLDHPLGEAGRRAAELAHSAGALVTVDLSSSGPLLALGRAGALDVVGGARPDLLFAAGSEAGALADDEETLLEVAPIVVLKRGPRGASLLYREGGAARRVEVVAQPVEAADTTGAGDAFDAGFILGWLAARRTGAPVATAIRRGAVDGNRLAARHLLRPLKELAFG
;
A
#
# COMPACT_ATOMS: atom_id res chain seq x y z
N MET A 1 15.62 34.05 -2.91
CA MET A 1 15.60 32.93 -1.94
C MET A 1 14.43 32.01 -2.35
N SER A 2 14.71 30.81 -2.78
CA SER A 2 13.68 29.81 -3.14
C SER A 2 12.94 29.39 -1.85
N VAL A 3 11.63 29.61 -1.80
CA VAL A 3 10.78 29.08 -0.72
C VAL A 3 10.95 27.55 -0.72
N PRO A 4 11.32 26.91 0.40
CA PRO A 4 11.45 25.47 0.43
C PRO A 4 10.13 24.83 0.02
N ALA A 5 10.17 23.92 -0.96
CA ALA A 5 8.98 23.25 -1.44
C ALA A 5 8.25 22.58 -0.26
N ARG A 6 6.98 22.94 -0.05
CA ARG A 6 6.16 22.42 1.04
C ARG A 6 6.11 20.90 0.94
N ARG A 7 6.49 20.19 2.01
CA ARG A 7 6.43 18.73 2.09
C ARG A 7 4.97 18.27 1.96
N PRO A 8 4.66 17.27 1.10
CA PRO A 8 3.31 16.75 1.02
C PRO A 8 2.91 16.12 2.36
N ARG A 9 1.70 16.40 2.81
CA ARG A 9 1.10 15.80 4.01
C ARG A 9 0.22 14.65 3.57
N ILE A 10 0.56 13.44 3.98
CA ILE A 10 -0.08 12.20 3.54
C ILE A 10 -0.49 11.39 4.76
N VAL A 11 -1.71 10.87 4.74
CA VAL A 11 -2.16 9.86 5.70
C VAL A 11 -2.24 8.52 4.97
N VAL A 12 -1.73 7.48 5.59
CA VAL A 12 -1.92 6.10 5.13
C VAL A 12 -2.75 5.37 6.18
N VAL A 13 -3.75 4.61 5.74
CA VAL A 13 -4.69 3.92 6.66
C VAL A 13 -4.64 2.42 6.41
N GLY A 14 -4.33 1.64 7.44
CA GLY A 14 -4.38 0.18 7.31
C GLY A 14 -3.50 -0.56 8.30
N ASP A 15 -2.97 -1.67 7.84
CA ASP A 15 -2.30 -2.65 8.68
C ASP A 15 -0.85 -2.30 9.01
N LEU A 16 -0.51 -2.61 10.24
CA LEU A 16 0.82 -2.59 10.81
C LEU A 16 1.02 -3.95 11.48
N ILE A 17 1.76 -4.85 10.83
CA ILE A 17 1.86 -6.27 11.18
C ILE A 17 3.30 -6.76 11.13
N VAL A 18 3.53 -7.97 11.64
CA VAL A 18 4.81 -8.67 11.54
C VAL A 18 4.74 -9.71 10.42
N ASP A 19 5.64 -9.65 9.48
CA ASP A 19 5.88 -10.73 8.53
C ASP A 19 6.90 -11.70 9.14
N VAL A 20 6.50 -12.96 9.28
CA VAL A 20 7.35 -14.09 9.66
C VAL A 20 7.76 -14.81 8.39
N VAL A 21 8.92 -14.47 7.85
CA VAL A 21 9.41 -15.04 6.60
C VAL A 21 10.09 -16.36 6.87
N LEU A 22 9.60 -17.40 6.22
CA LEU A 22 10.09 -18.78 6.31
C LEU A 22 10.71 -19.15 4.95
N ALA A 23 12.03 -19.30 4.89
CA ALA A 23 12.76 -19.65 3.68
C ALA A 23 13.55 -20.96 3.91
N PRO A 24 12.93 -22.15 3.68
CA PRO A 24 13.59 -23.43 3.86
C PRO A 24 14.67 -23.63 2.79
N SER A 25 15.75 -24.32 3.15
CA SER A 25 16.85 -24.65 2.24
C SER A 25 16.61 -25.92 1.41
N ALA A 26 15.54 -26.68 1.74
CA ALA A 26 15.07 -27.86 1.03
C ALA A 26 13.53 -27.90 1.05
N ASP A 27 12.93 -28.79 0.29
CA ASP A 27 11.48 -28.99 0.29
C ASP A 27 10.98 -29.45 1.68
N LEU A 28 9.84 -28.94 2.10
CA LEU A 28 9.25 -29.34 3.37
C LEU A 28 8.86 -30.81 3.34
N VAL A 29 9.27 -31.53 4.38
CA VAL A 29 8.94 -32.94 4.57
C VAL A 29 8.04 -33.06 5.80
N SER A 30 6.91 -33.73 5.64
CA SER A 30 5.97 -33.96 6.75
C SER A 30 6.61 -34.79 7.87
N GLY A 31 6.47 -34.33 9.10
CA GLY A 31 6.89 -35.06 10.30
C GLY A 31 8.39 -34.96 10.65
N THR A 32 9.16 -34.09 9.97
CA THR A 32 10.58 -33.85 10.29
C THR A 32 10.98 -32.38 10.11
N ASP A 33 12.18 -32.05 10.59
CA ASP A 33 12.74 -30.70 10.50
C ASP A 33 13.45 -30.47 9.17
N VAL A 34 13.30 -29.27 8.63
CA VAL A 34 14.06 -28.82 7.46
C VAL A 34 14.84 -27.56 7.84
N PRO A 35 16.15 -27.52 7.63
CA PRO A 35 16.94 -26.31 7.83
C PRO A 35 16.45 -25.16 6.96
N GLY A 36 16.59 -23.92 7.43
CA GLY A 36 16.16 -22.74 6.67
C GLY A 36 16.47 -21.45 7.40
N ARG A 37 15.98 -20.35 6.85
CA ARG A 37 16.05 -19.03 7.47
C ARG A 37 14.66 -18.62 7.94
N VAL A 38 14.59 -18.13 9.17
CA VAL A 38 13.38 -17.51 9.74
C VAL A 38 13.71 -16.06 10.03
N MET A 39 12.96 -15.13 9.46
CA MET A 39 13.21 -13.70 9.59
C MET A 39 11.93 -13.01 10.04
N LEU A 40 12.06 -12.03 10.91
CA LEU A 40 10.96 -11.16 11.31
C LEU A 40 11.11 -9.82 10.62
N ARG A 41 10.11 -9.44 9.84
CA ARG A 41 10.09 -8.16 9.12
C ARG A 41 8.85 -7.36 9.52
N GLN A 42 8.96 -6.05 9.41
CA GLN A 42 7.77 -5.22 9.42
C GLN A 42 7.01 -5.46 8.12
N GLY A 43 5.75 -5.85 8.25
CA GLY A 43 4.81 -6.04 7.16
C GLY A 43 3.66 -5.05 7.20
N GLY A 44 2.76 -5.24 6.27
CA GLY A 44 1.55 -4.44 6.09
C GLY A 44 1.57 -3.60 4.82
N SER A 45 0.53 -3.77 4.01
CA SER A 45 0.34 -3.05 2.75
C SER A 45 0.18 -1.53 2.92
N ALA A 46 -0.23 -1.07 4.11
CA ALA A 46 -0.26 0.35 4.48
C ALA A 46 1.09 0.84 4.99
N THR A 47 1.80 0.01 5.75
CA THR A 47 3.02 0.45 6.44
C THR A 47 4.20 0.61 5.50
N THR A 48 4.36 -0.27 4.52
CA THR A 48 5.47 -0.20 3.56
C THR A 48 5.45 1.09 2.73
N PRO A 49 4.33 1.49 2.08
CA PRO A 49 4.28 2.78 1.37
C PRO A 49 4.43 3.96 2.32
N ALA A 50 3.88 3.93 3.55
CA ALA A 50 4.04 5.01 4.53
C ALA A 50 5.52 5.27 4.87
N ARG A 51 6.30 4.22 5.11
CA ARG A 51 7.74 4.30 5.37
C ARG A 51 8.51 4.87 4.18
N TRP A 52 8.21 4.42 2.96
CA TRP A 52 8.86 4.94 1.76
C TRP A 52 8.52 6.41 1.52
N LEU A 53 7.26 6.82 1.67
CA LEU A 53 6.84 8.21 1.56
C LEU A 53 7.60 9.11 2.55
N ALA A 54 7.69 8.69 3.81
CA ALA A 54 8.39 9.45 4.86
C ALA A 54 9.90 9.57 4.55
N ARG A 55 10.56 8.46 4.21
CA ARG A 55 11.98 8.44 3.81
C ARG A 55 12.29 9.26 2.56
N ARG A 56 11.28 9.53 1.74
CA ARG A 56 11.38 10.40 0.56
C ARG A 56 10.99 11.84 0.83
N GLY A 57 10.77 12.20 2.09
CA GLY A 57 10.61 13.58 2.54
C GLY A 57 9.18 14.08 2.66
N ALA A 58 8.17 13.22 2.52
CA ALA A 58 6.79 13.56 2.87
C ALA A 58 6.60 13.65 4.40
N SER A 59 5.61 14.44 4.84
CA SER A 59 5.09 14.38 6.20
C SER A 59 3.99 13.33 6.24
N VAL A 60 4.29 12.17 6.82
CA VAL A 60 3.41 11.00 6.75
C VAL A 60 2.90 10.63 8.12
N SER A 61 1.60 10.35 8.21
CA SER A 61 0.98 9.68 9.36
C SER A 61 0.44 8.32 8.95
N LEU A 62 0.59 7.31 9.81
CA LEU A 62 -0.02 5.99 9.66
C LEU A 62 -1.12 5.82 10.70
N VAL A 63 -2.35 5.58 10.23
CA VAL A 63 -3.52 5.21 11.05
C VAL A 63 -3.67 3.69 11.01
N ALA A 64 -3.47 3.03 12.14
CA ALA A 64 -3.43 1.57 12.23
C ALA A 64 -3.88 1.07 13.60
N SER A 65 -3.92 -0.25 13.78
CA SER A 65 -4.09 -0.85 15.09
C SER A 65 -3.15 -2.04 15.32
N VAL A 66 -2.68 -2.19 16.56
CA VAL A 66 -1.80 -3.29 17.01
C VAL A 66 -2.24 -3.80 18.38
N GLY A 67 -1.74 -4.95 18.79
CA GLY A 67 -1.92 -5.47 20.13
C GLY A 67 -1.14 -4.66 21.19
N ARG A 68 -1.46 -4.91 22.46
CA ARG A 68 -0.71 -4.36 23.61
C ARG A 68 0.52 -5.21 23.96
N ASP A 69 1.17 -5.79 22.98
CA ASP A 69 2.29 -6.73 23.12
C ASP A 69 3.64 -6.11 22.71
N ALA A 70 4.71 -6.91 22.81
CA ALA A 70 6.07 -6.49 22.44
C ALA A 70 6.19 -6.23 20.94
N ALA A 71 5.52 -7.04 20.10
CA ALA A 71 5.55 -6.88 18.64
C ALA A 71 4.94 -5.53 18.24
N GLY A 72 3.78 -5.15 18.80
CA GLY A 72 3.16 -3.84 18.53
C GLY A 72 4.05 -2.67 18.95
N ARG A 73 4.76 -2.78 20.08
CA ARG A 73 5.74 -1.74 20.50
C ARG A 73 6.89 -1.63 19.51
N ALA A 74 7.46 -2.76 19.10
CA ALA A 74 8.58 -2.78 18.15
C ALA A 74 8.20 -2.21 16.78
N LEU A 75 7.01 -2.56 16.28
CA LEU A 75 6.48 -2.02 15.01
C LEU A 75 6.31 -0.50 15.07
N ILE A 76 5.69 0.02 16.15
CA ILE A 76 5.53 1.47 16.34
C ILE A 76 6.90 2.16 16.38
N ALA A 77 7.86 1.62 17.12
CA ALA A 77 9.22 2.18 17.18
C ALA A 77 9.88 2.21 15.79
N THR A 78 9.71 1.14 14.99
CA THR A 78 10.26 1.04 13.63
C THR A 78 9.71 2.13 12.71
N ILE A 79 8.40 2.35 12.70
CA ILE A 79 7.81 3.38 11.84
C ILE A 79 8.20 4.80 12.29
N CYS A 80 8.29 5.04 13.60
CA CYS A 80 8.79 6.31 14.13
C CYS A 80 10.24 6.59 13.70
N HIS A 81 11.11 5.56 13.74
CA HIS A 81 12.50 5.68 13.29
C HIS A 81 12.57 6.07 11.80
N ASP A 82 11.63 5.61 10.99
CA ASP A 82 11.53 5.96 9.57
C ASP A 82 10.87 7.30 9.29
N GLY A 83 10.49 8.05 10.34
CA GLY A 83 9.89 9.38 10.24
C GLY A 83 8.39 9.39 9.98
N VAL A 84 7.70 8.27 10.22
CA VAL A 84 6.24 8.18 10.16
C VAL A 84 5.63 8.55 11.51
N THR A 85 4.67 9.45 11.53
CA THR A 85 3.89 9.79 12.74
C THR A 85 2.86 8.69 13.01
N PRO A 86 2.90 7.99 14.15
CA PRO A 86 1.96 6.92 14.45
C PRO A 86 0.65 7.46 15.02
N HIS A 87 -0.46 7.13 14.39
CA HIS A 87 -1.82 7.21 14.95
C HIS A 87 -2.34 5.79 15.14
N VAL A 88 -1.77 5.08 16.12
CA VAL A 88 -1.95 3.64 16.28
C VAL A 88 -2.78 3.32 17.52
N ALA A 89 -3.96 2.71 17.31
CA ALA A 89 -4.79 2.17 18.36
C ALA A 89 -4.16 0.89 18.94
N ARG A 90 -4.09 0.79 20.28
CA ARG A 90 -3.53 -0.38 20.98
C ARG A 90 -4.67 -1.20 21.56
N ILE A 91 -4.97 -2.31 20.91
CA ILE A 91 -6.15 -3.14 21.19
C ILE A 91 -5.84 -4.12 22.34
N ALA A 92 -6.65 -4.06 23.38
CA ALA A 92 -6.57 -5.00 24.48
C ALA A 92 -7.16 -6.37 24.09
N GLY A 93 -6.61 -7.45 24.63
CA GLY A 93 -7.13 -8.81 24.39
C GLY A 93 -6.82 -9.39 23.02
N HIS A 94 -6.15 -8.63 22.14
CA HIS A 94 -5.72 -9.08 20.82
C HIS A 94 -4.20 -8.98 20.67
N GLN A 95 -3.60 -9.97 20.01
CA GLN A 95 -2.19 -9.91 19.64
C GLN A 95 -2.01 -9.02 18.41
N THR A 96 -0.80 -8.48 18.23
CA THR A 96 -0.40 -7.81 17.00
C THR A 96 -0.48 -8.78 15.83
N GLY A 97 -1.03 -8.34 14.70
CA GLY A 97 -1.19 -9.16 13.50
C GLY A 97 0.15 -9.70 12.98
N ARG A 98 0.11 -10.90 12.42
CA ARG A 98 1.25 -11.62 11.83
C ARG A 98 0.85 -12.26 10.53
N VAL A 99 1.81 -12.32 9.62
CA VAL A 99 1.66 -13.07 8.37
C VAL A 99 2.86 -13.99 8.24
N GLY A 100 2.60 -15.30 8.18
CA GLY A 100 3.59 -16.27 7.75
C GLY A 100 3.80 -16.14 6.25
N VAL A 101 5.03 -15.85 5.84
CA VAL A 101 5.44 -15.73 4.44
C VAL A 101 6.34 -16.91 4.12
N PHE A 102 5.80 -17.91 3.47
CA PHE A 102 6.57 -19.05 3.01
C PHE A 102 7.18 -18.72 1.65
N VAL A 103 8.51 -18.81 1.55
CA VAL A 103 9.25 -18.56 0.31
C VAL A 103 9.84 -19.88 -0.15
N ASP A 104 9.38 -20.40 -1.28
CA ASP A 104 9.90 -21.64 -1.83
C ASP A 104 11.29 -21.44 -2.49
N ARG A 105 11.87 -22.54 -2.99
CA ARG A 105 13.19 -22.51 -3.65
C ARG A 105 13.20 -21.76 -4.98
N GLY A 106 12.04 -21.59 -5.61
CA GLY A 106 11.86 -20.79 -6.82
C GLY A 106 11.70 -19.30 -6.53
N GLY A 107 11.56 -18.93 -5.23
CA GLY A 107 11.28 -17.56 -4.81
C GLY A 107 9.80 -17.21 -4.82
N GLU A 108 8.92 -18.18 -5.12
CA GLU A 108 7.46 -18.01 -5.05
C GLU A 108 6.99 -17.95 -3.59
N ARG A 109 5.92 -17.19 -3.35
CA ARG A 109 5.44 -16.92 -2.00
C ARG A 109 4.03 -17.39 -1.76
N SER A 110 3.86 -18.02 -0.60
CA SER A 110 2.56 -18.34 -0.04
C SER A 110 2.38 -17.63 1.30
N PHE A 111 1.16 -17.19 1.60
CA PHE A 111 0.87 -16.39 2.76
C PHE A 111 -0.15 -17.08 3.66
N VAL A 112 0.14 -17.12 4.97
CA VAL A 112 -0.80 -17.51 6.01
C VAL A 112 -1.03 -16.30 6.90
N GLN A 113 -2.26 -15.78 6.92
CA GLN A 113 -2.58 -14.50 7.55
C GLN A 113 -3.32 -14.69 8.88
N ASP A 114 -2.73 -14.20 9.96
CA ASP A 114 -3.40 -13.92 11.24
C ASP A 114 -3.31 -12.42 11.51
N ARG A 115 -4.26 -11.66 11.01
CA ARG A 115 -4.25 -10.19 11.08
C ARG A 115 -4.67 -9.65 12.46
N ALA A 116 -5.34 -10.45 13.29
CA ALA A 116 -5.67 -10.20 14.70
C ALA A 116 -6.03 -8.72 15.02
N ALA A 117 -5.20 -8.03 15.83
CA ALA A 117 -5.44 -6.63 16.21
C ALA A 117 -5.51 -5.67 15.02
N ALA A 118 -4.85 -5.97 13.88
CA ALA A 118 -4.88 -5.09 12.71
C ALA A 118 -6.30 -4.96 12.12
N LEU A 119 -7.15 -5.98 12.28
CA LEU A 119 -8.56 -5.93 11.87
C LEU A 119 -9.46 -5.12 12.82
N ARG A 120 -8.95 -4.66 13.96
CA ARG A 120 -9.73 -4.01 15.02
C ARG A 120 -9.66 -2.48 14.98
N LEU A 121 -9.07 -1.89 13.96
CA LEU A 121 -9.19 -0.47 13.72
C LEU A 121 -10.66 -0.18 13.37
N ALA A 122 -11.30 0.69 14.14
CA ALA A 122 -12.71 1.03 13.98
C ALA A 122 -12.87 2.55 13.76
N PRO A 123 -13.99 3.03 13.20
CA PRO A 123 -14.21 4.44 12.91
C PRO A 123 -13.99 5.37 14.11
N GLU A 124 -14.35 4.95 15.33
CA GLU A 124 -14.20 5.71 16.56
C GLU A 124 -12.73 5.91 16.99
N HIS A 125 -11.80 5.14 16.43
CA HIS A 125 -10.37 5.36 16.63
C HIS A 125 -9.81 6.50 15.78
N LEU A 126 -10.55 6.96 14.77
CA LEU A 126 -10.12 8.03 13.87
C LEU A 126 -10.48 9.40 14.46
N ARG A 127 -9.57 10.35 14.29
CA ARG A 127 -9.81 11.77 14.66
C ARG A 127 -9.79 12.63 13.40
N GLU A 128 -10.80 13.46 13.21
CA GLU A 128 -10.89 14.39 12.06
C GLU A 128 -9.66 15.28 11.92
N SER A 129 -9.08 15.69 13.05
CA SER A 129 -7.87 16.52 13.06
C SER A 129 -6.65 15.88 12.39
N TRP A 130 -6.61 14.55 12.27
CA TRP A 130 -5.52 13.86 11.57
C TRP A 130 -5.59 14.04 10.05
N PHE A 131 -6.78 14.33 9.53
CA PHE A 131 -7.06 14.54 8.10
C PHE A 131 -7.07 16.01 7.71
N ALA A 132 -7.05 16.94 8.68
CA ALA A 132 -7.01 18.36 8.41
C ALA A 132 -5.72 18.77 7.68
N SER A 133 -5.86 19.50 6.55
CA SER A 133 -4.75 19.96 5.71
C SER A 133 -3.88 18.83 5.10
N VAL A 134 -4.40 17.62 5.00
CA VAL A 134 -3.79 16.49 4.28
C VAL A 134 -4.01 16.71 2.78
N GLU A 135 -3.04 16.34 1.97
CA GLU A 135 -3.16 16.44 0.50
C GLU A 135 -3.65 15.14 -0.12
N LEU A 136 -3.36 14.01 0.54
CA LEU A 136 -3.71 12.69 0.05
C LEU A 136 -3.86 11.70 1.20
N VAL A 137 -4.86 10.84 1.07
CA VAL A 137 -5.03 9.63 1.89
C VAL A 137 -4.82 8.41 1.00
N HIS A 138 -3.93 7.50 1.40
CA HIS A 138 -3.67 6.24 0.71
C HIS A 138 -4.26 5.07 1.50
N ILE A 139 -5.04 4.22 0.84
CA ILE A 139 -5.80 3.12 1.46
C ILE A 139 -5.56 1.84 0.64
N PRO A 140 -4.77 0.88 1.11
CA PRO A 140 -4.76 -0.47 0.54
C PRO A 140 -6.11 -1.15 0.72
N THR A 141 -6.56 -1.92 -0.26
CA THR A 141 -7.89 -2.55 -0.26
C THR A 141 -8.12 -3.46 0.95
N TYR A 142 -7.07 -4.05 1.52
CA TYR A 142 -7.17 -4.76 2.80
C TYR A 142 -7.83 -3.94 3.92
N SER A 143 -7.76 -2.62 3.84
CA SER A 143 -8.35 -1.69 4.81
C SER A 143 -9.78 -1.30 4.46
N LEU A 144 -10.39 -1.94 3.46
CA LEU A 144 -11.77 -1.74 3.02
C LEU A 144 -12.62 -3.02 3.15
N LEU A 145 -11.97 -4.19 3.41
CA LEU A 145 -12.61 -5.50 3.31
C LEU A 145 -13.34 -5.91 4.61
N ASP A 146 -12.60 -6.04 5.70
CA ASP A 146 -13.09 -6.68 6.92
C ASP A 146 -13.74 -5.69 7.88
N HIS A 147 -14.69 -6.16 8.68
CA HIS A 147 -15.30 -5.38 9.76
C HIS A 147 -14.47 -5.52 11.05
N PRO A 148 -14.23 -4.43 11.82
CA PRO A 148 -14.56 -3.02 11.60
C PRO A 148 -13.56 -2.23 10.74
N LEU A 149 -12.43 -2.81 10.35
CA LEU A 149 -11.37 -2.13 9.59
C LEU A 149 -11.88 -1.49 8.30
N GLY A 150 -12.72 -2.20 7.53
CA GLY A 150 -13.31 -1.68 6.30
C GLY A 150 -14.18 -0.44 6.51
N GLU A 151 -14.87 -0.36 7.63
CA GLU A 151 -15.64 0.85 8.00
C GLU A 151 -14.70 2.01 8.36
N ALA A 152 -13.60 1.73 9.07
CA ALA A 152 -12.59 2.73 9.36
C ALA A 152 -11.91 3.25 8.08
N GLY A 153 -11.61 2.37 7.12
CA GLY A 153 -11.07 2.74 5.81
C GLY A 153 -12.02 3.65 5.02
N ARG A 154 -13.31 3.29 4.93
CA ARG A 154 -14.34 4.14 4.31
C ARG A 154 -14.48 5.47 5.02
N ARG A 155 -14.52 5.48 6.37
CA ARG A 155 -14.56 6.72 7.15
C ARG A 155 -13.35 7.60 6.90
N ALA A 156 -12.16 7.03 6.75
CA ALA A 156 -10.95 7.79 6.40
C ALA A 156 -11.05 8.43 5.00
N ALA A 157 -11.62 7.73 4.01
CA ALA A 157 -11.87 8.28 2.68
C ALA A 157 -12.88 9.46 2.73
N GLU A 158 -13.95 9.33 3.50
CA GLU A 158 -14.93 10.41 3.73
C GLU A 158 -14.29 11.64 4.37
N LEU A 159 -13.46 11.44 5.41
CA LEU A 159 -12.73 12.54 6.08
C LEU A 159 -11.75 13.21 5.13
N ALA A 160 -11.07 12.43 4.28
CA ALA A 160 -10.19 12.95 3.24
C ALA A 160 -10.95 13.87 2.27
N HIS A 161 -12.04 13.39 1.68
CA HIS A 161 -12.86 14.17 0.75
C HIS A 161 -13.45 15.42 1.40
N SER A 162 -13.93 15.31 2.65
CA SER A 162 -14.44 16.46 3.40
C SER A 162 -13.38 17.54 3.65
N ALA A 163 -12.11 17.14 3.74
CA ALA A 163 -10.97 18.02 3.86
C ALA A 163 -10.40 18.52 2.51
N GLY A 164 -10.97 18.09 1.37
CA GLY A 164 -10.49 18.38 0.03
C GLY A 164 -9.20 17.64 -0.35
N ALA A 165 -8.88 16.56 0.37
CA ALA A 165 -7.74 15.71 0.08
C ALA A 165 -8.09 14.67 -0.99
N LEU A 166 -7.07 14.22 -1.74
CA LEU A 166 -7.18 13.13 -2.69
C LEU A 166 -7.20 11.77 -1.97
N VAL A 167 -7.92 10.81 -2.53
CA VAL A 167 -7.93 9.43 -2.07
C VAL A 167 -7.29 8.53 -3.12
N THR A 168 -6.33 7.71 -2.72
CA THR A 168 -5.77 6.66 -3.56
C THR A 168 -6.01 5.30 -2.94
N VAL A 169 -6.40 4.33 -3.76
CA VAL A 169 -6.59 2.94 -3.34
C VAL A 169 -5.62 2.06 -4.11
N ASP A 170 -4.96 1.13 -3.41
CA ASP A 170 -4.21 0.03 -4.04
C ASP A 170 -4.96 -1.29 -3.84
N LEU A 171 -5.16 -2.05 -4.90
CA LEU A 171 -5.89 -3.33 -4.85
C LEU A 171 -5.17 -4.39 -4.02
N SER A 172 -3.85 -4.32 -3.92
CA SER A 172 -2.97 -5.06 -3.01
C SER A 172 -2.97 -6.58 -3.18
N SER A 173 -4.08 -7.22 -3.50
CA SER A 173 -4.17 -8.68 -3.68
C SER A 173 -5.45 -9.08 -4.42
N SER A 174 -5.32 -10.02 -5.37
CA SER A 174 -6.47 -10.57 -6.10
C SER A 174 -7.32 -11.54 -5.28
N GLY A 175 -6.72 -12.32 -4.37
CA GLY A 175 -7.42 -13.37 -3.62
C GLY A 175 -8.65 -12.89 -2.85
N PRO A 176 -8.53 -11.92 -1.94
CA PRO A 176 -9.69 -11.37 -1.22
C PRO A 176 -10.75 -10.74 -2.14
N LEU A 177 -10.33 -10.09 -3.24
CA LEU A 177 -11.24 -9.50 -4.21
C LEU A 177 -12.06 -10.57 -4.95
N LEU A 178 -11.40 -11.64 -5.38
CA LEU A 178 -12.06 -12.79 -6.02
C LEU A 178 -13.05 -13.47 -5.08
N ALA A 179 -12.76 -13.54 -3.78
CA ALA A 179 -13.65 -14.10 -2.77
C ALA A 179 -14.97 -13.31 -2.62
N LEU A 180 -14.94 -12.00 -2.87
CA LEU A 180 -16.14 -11.14 -2.88
C LEU A 180 -16.95 -11.27 -4.17
N GLY A 181 -16.38 -11.85 -5.21
CA GLY A 181 -16.88 -11.73 -6.57
C GLY A 181 -16.74 -10.30 -7.12
N ARG A 182 -16.83 -10.17 -8.45
CA ARG A 182 -16.58 -8.88 -9.14
C ARG A 182 -17.44 -7.74 -8.62
N ALA A 183 -18.75 -7.95 -8.51
CA ALA A 183 -19.68 -6.91 -8.06
C ALA A 183 -19.35 -6.43 -6.63
N GLY A 184 -19.10 -7.36 -5.70
CA GLY A 184 -18.73 -7.01 -4.33
C GLY A 184 -17.37 -6.30 -4.25
N ALA A 185 -16.39 -6.71 -5.06
CA ALA A 185 -15.09 -6.05 -5.13
C ALA A 185 -15.18 -4.62 -5.67
N LEU A 186 -15.98 -4.40 -6.73
CA LEU A 186 -16.25 -3.07 -7.29
C LEU A 186 -16.97 -2.17 -6.29
N ASP A 187 -17.95 -2.71 -5.56
CA ASP A 187 -18.68 -1.96 -4.51
C ASP A 187 -17.75 -1.52 -3.38
N VAL A 188 -16.92 -2.43 -2.89
CA VAL A 188 -15.95 -2.14 -1.82
C VAL A 188 -14.95 -1.06 -2.24
N VAL A 189 -14.36 -1.18 -3.42
CA VAL A 189 -13.36 -0.22 -3.91
C VAL A 189 -14.01 1.10 -4.29
N GLY A 190 -15.13 1.06 -5.02
CA GLY A 190 -15.90 2.24 -5.43
C GLY A 190 -16.50 3.01 -4.26
N GLY A 191 -16.82 2.32 -3.15
CA GLY A 191 -17.32 2.95 -1.93
C GLY A 191 -16.32 3.93 -1.29
N ALA A 192 -15.01 3.75 -1.53
CA ALA A 192 -13.99 4.71 -1.12
C ALA A 192 -13.86 5.91 -2.06
N ARG A 193 -14.50 5.89 -3.24
CA ARG A 193 -14.46 6.93 -4.29
C ARG A 193 -13.03 7.40 -4.60
N PRO A 194 -12.13 6.50 -5.02
CA PRO A 194 -10.73 6.87 -5.22
C PRO A 194 -10.54 7.86 -6.37
N ASP A 195 -9.68 8.85 -6.19
CA ASP A 195 -9.19 9.73 -7.26
C ASP A 195 -8.16 9.01 -8.14
N LEU A 196 -7.53 7.96 -7.61
CA LEU A 196 -6.57 7.15 -8.32
C LEU A 196 -6.56 5.72 -7.75
N LEU A 197 -6.59 4.74 -8.66
CA LEU A 197 -6.54 3.31 -8.36
C LEU A 197 -5.21 2.72 -8.83
N PHE A 198 -4.51 2.03 -7.93
CA PHE A 198 -3.37 1.18 -8.29
C PHE A 198 -3.82 -0.28 -8.36
N ALA A 199 -3.31 -1.01 -9.34
CA ALA A 199 -3.55 -2.45 -9.50
C ALA A 199 -2.40 -3.16 -10.18
N ALA A 200 -2.12 -4.39 -9.81
CA ALA A 200 -1.36 -5.33 -10.64
C ALA A 200 -2.30 -6.00 -11.67
N GLY A 201 -1.75 -6.70 -12.66
CA GLY A 201 -2.57 -7.29 -13.72
C GLY A 201 -3.59 -8.31 -13.22
N SER A 202 -3.21 -9.16 -12.26
CA SER A 202 -4.12 -10.16 -11.64
C SER A 202 -5.21 -9.50 -10.79
N GLU A 203 -4.90 -8.38 -10.14
CA GLU A 203 -5.83 -7.62 -9.33
C GLU A 203 -6.86 -6.89 -10.21
N ALA A 204 -6.40 -6.27 -11.29
CA ALA A 204 -7.27 -5.63 -12.27
C ALA A 204 -8.25 -6.65 -12.89
N GLY A 205 -7.76 -7.84 -13.25
CA GLY A 205 -8.58 -8.93 -13.78
C GLY A 205 -9.64 -9.47 -12.81
N ALA A 206 -9.44 -9.31 -11.49
CA ALA A 206 -10.46 -9.65 -10.49
C ALA A 206 -11.66 -8.69 -10.53
N LEU A 207 -11.45 -7.44 -10.94
CA LEU A 207 -12.48 -6.40 -11.01
C LEU A 207 -13.13 -6.28 -12.39
N ALA A 208 -12.38 -6.46 -13.46
CA ALA A 208 -12.84 -6.19 -14.82
C ALA A 208 -12.15 -7.08 -15.85
N ASP A 209 -12.88 -7.48 -16.90
CA ASP A 209 -12.30 -8.18 -18.06
C ASP A 209 -11.60 -7.19 -19.01
N ASP A 210 -12.14 -5.96 -19.08
CA ASP A 210 -11.53 -4.85 -19.78
C ASP A 210 -11.01 -3.82 -18.77
N GLU A 211 -9.72 -3.55 -18.83
CA GLU A 211 -9.05 -2.61 -17.90
C GLU A 211 -9.59 -1.18 -18.00
N GLU A 212 -10.15 -0.76 -19.13
CA GLU A 212 -10.72 0.58 -19.30
C GLU A 212 -11.98 0.79 -18.47
N THR A 213 -12.72 -0.29 -18.14
CA THR A 213 -13.89 -0.21 -17.26
C THR A 213 -13.53 0.18 -15.83
N LEU A 214 -12.28 0.01 -15.42
CA LEU A 214 -11.79 0.49 -14.12
C LEU A 214 -11.84 2.02 -14.01
N LEU A 215 -11.92 2.75 -15.14
CA LEU A 215 -12.16 4.19 -15.17
C LEU A 215 -13.58 4.60 -14.70
N GLU A 216 -14.45 3.65 -14.46
CA GLU A 216 -15.75 3.87 -13.80
C GLU A 216 -15.60 3.90 -12.27
N VAL A 217 -14.53 3.26 -11.74
CA VAL A 217 -14.20 3.22 -10.30
C VAL A 217 -13.35 4.41 -9.89
N ALA A 218 -12.37 4.79 -10.73
CA ALA A 218 -11.47 5.91 -10.46
C ALA A 218 -11.13 6.66 -11.75
N PRO A 219 -11.05 8.02 -11.73
CA PRO A 219 -10.72 8.81 -12.91
C PRO A 219 -9.29 8.55 -13.44
N ILE A 220 -8.42 7.97 -12.62
CA ILE A 220 -7.06 7.57 -13.00
C ILE A 220 -6.81 6.15 -12.50
N VAL A 221 -6.34 5.27 -13.39
CA VAL A 221 -5.95 3.89 -13.07
C VAL A 221 -4.49 3.66 -13.45
N VAL A 222 -3.73 3.12 -12.52
CA VAL A 222 -2.31 2.82 -12.66
C VAL A 222 -2.11 1.31 -12.57
N LEU A 223 -1.84 0.70 -13.70
CA LEU A 223 -1.64 -0.75 -13.81
C LEU A 223 -0.15 -1.06 -13.70
N LYS A 224 0.25 -1.67 -12.60
CA LYS A 224 1.62 -2.12 -12.33
C LYS A 224 1.93 -3.34 -13.18
N ARG A 225 2.95 -3.27 -14.05
CA ARG A 225 3.33 -4.32 -15.01
C ARG A 225 4.65 -5.02 -14.64
N GLY A 226 5.07 -4.90 -13.38
CA GLY A 226 6.33 -5.44 -12.88
C GLY A 226 7.53 -4.93 -13.67
N PRO A 227 8.42 -5.80 -14.21
CA PRO A 227 9.60 -5.36 -14.95
C PRO A 227 9.29 -4.58 -16.25
N ARG A 228 8.06 -4.65 -16.75
CA ARG A 228 7.62 -3.87 -17.92
C ARG A 228 7.24 -2.42 -17.58
N GLY A 229 7.15 -2.05 -16.29
CA GLY A 229 6.79 -0.71 -15.84
C GLY A 229 5.32 -0.55 -15.51
N ALA A 230 4.63 0.43 -16.08
CA ALA A 230 3.23 0.72 -15.78
C ALA A 230 2.44 1.20 -17.01
N SER A 231 1.16 0.79 -17.08
CA SER A 231 0.16 1.34 -17.98
C SER A 231 -0.74 2.32 -17.20
N LEU A 232 -0.93 3.52 -17.72
CA LEU A 232 -1.69 4.59 -17.08
C LEU A 232 -2.96 4.83 -17.89
N LEU A 233 -4.12 4.68 -17.26
CA LEU A 233 -5.41 4.94 -17.87
C LEU A 233 -6.01 6.21 -17.26
N TYR A 234 -6.62 7.07 -18.08
CA TYR A 234 -7.33 8.27 -17.62
C TYR A 234 -8.32 8.71 -18.69
N ARG A 235 -9.24 9.62 -18.34
CA ARG A 235 -10.16 10.22 -19.33
C ARG A 235 -9.68 11.61 -19.75
N GLU A 236 -9.77 11.88 -21.05
CA GLU A 236 -9.52 13.19 -21.65
C GLU A 236 -10.60 13.49 -22.71
N GLY A 237 -11.34 14.57 -22.52
CA GLY A 237 -12.47 14.90 -23.40
C GLY A 237 -13.55 13.82 -23.43
N GLY A 238 -13.74 13.07 -22.34
CA GLY A 238 -14.68 11.95 -22.23
C GLY A 238 -14.15 10.61 -22.77
N ALA A 239 -13.09 10.61 -23.57
CA ALA A 239 -12.50 9.38 -24.11
C ALA A 239 -11.45 8.79 -23.16
N ALA A 240 -11.40 7.46 -23.08
CA ALA A 240 -10.30 6.77 -22.39
C ALA A 240 -8.99 6.98 -23.13
N ARG A 241 -7.92 7.21 -22.39
CA ARG A 241 -6.55 7.36 -22.86
C ARG A 241 -5.64 6.40 -22.12
N ARG A 242 -4.63 5.91 -22.81
CA ARG A 242 -3.61 5.00 -22.28
C ARG A 242 -2.22 5.52 -22.54
N VAL A 243 -1.36 5.47 -21.54
CA VAL A 243 0.05 5.86 -21.62
C VAL A 243 0.89 4.75 -21.01
N GLU A 244 1.88 4.26 -21.74
CA GLU A 244 2.84 3.28 -21.22
C GLU A 244 4.10 3.98 -20.71
N VAL A 245 4.59 3.53 -19.55
CA VAL A 245 5.84 4.00 -18.94
C VAL A 245 6.71 2.80 -18.62
N VAL A 246 7.76 2.62 -19.41
CA VAL A 246 8.68 1.49 -19.27
C VAL A 246 9.56 1.64 -18.02
N ALA A 247 9.79 0.54 -17.29
CA ALA A 247 10.77 0.46 -16.23
C ALA A 247 12.13 0.00 -16.75
N GLN A 248 13.19 0.33 -16.01
CA GLN A 248 14.47 -0.34 -16.19
C GLN A 248 14.41 -1.68 -15.43
N PRO A 249 14.64 -2.82 -16.10
CA PRO A 249 14.64 -4.12 -15.46
C PRO A 249 15.70 -4.17 -14.34
N VAL A 250 15.33 -4.78 -13.22
CA VAL A 250 16.22 -5.04 -12.09
C VAL A 250 16.05 -6.50 -11.71
N GLU A 251 17.16 -7.22 -11.64
CA GLU A 251 17.16 -8.57 -11.10
C GLU A 251 17.13 -8.52 -9.57
N ALA A 252 16.15 -9.19 -8.98
CA ALA A 252 16.00 -9.28 -7.53
C ALA A 252 15.41 -10.65 -7.17
N ALA A 253 16.00 -11.29 -6.16
CA ALA A 253 15.49 -12.56 -5.63
C ALA A 253 14.20 -12.38 -4.80
N ASP A 254 14.01 -11.20 -4.21
CA ASP A 254 12.84 -10.86 -3.41
C ASP A 254 12.19 -9.58 -3.96
N THR A 255 10.97 -9.71 -4.46
CA THR A 255 10.18 -8.60 -5.03
C THR A 255 9.10 -8.07 -4.06
N THR A 256 9.09 -8.54 -2.78
CA THR A 256 8.10 -8.11 -1.78
C THR A 256 8.18 -6.61 -1.52
N GLY A 257 7.03 -5.93 -1.56
CA GLY A 257 6.95 -4.49 -1.31
C GLY A 257 7.40 -3.61 -2.47
N ALA A 258 7.76 -4.19 -3.64
CA ALA A 258 8.08 -3.39 -4.83
C ALA A 258 6.87 -2.59 -5.34
N GLY A 259 5.67 -3.17 -5.27
CA GLY A 259 4.40 -2.49 -5.56
C GLY A 259 4.17 -1.31 -4.64
N ASP A 260 4.31 -1.52 -3.33
CA ASP A 260 4.15 -0.46 -2.32
C ASP A 260 5.18 0.67 -2.49
N ALA A 261 6.42 0.32 -2.85
CA ALA A 261 7.45 1.29 -3.16
C ALA A 261 7.13 2.07 -4.44
N PHE A 262 6.59 1.38 -5.46
CA PHE A 262 6.10 2.03 -6.68
C PHE A 262 5.02 3.05 -6.35
N ASP A 263 4.00 2.67 -5.57
CA ASP A 263 2.88 3.53 -5.17
C ASP A 263 3.38 4.78 -4.43
N ALA A 264 4.31 4.62 -3.49
CA ALA A 264 4.92 5.74 -2.78
C ALA A 264 5.67 6.70 -3.72
N GLY A 265 6.46 6.17 -4.66
CA GLY A 265 7.17 6.97 -5.66
C GLY A 265 6.21 7.68 -6.62
N PHE A 266 5.18 6.97 -7.06
CA PHE A 266 4.13 7.51 -7.93
C PHE A 266 3.41 8.67 -7.26
N ILE A 267 2.91 8.48 -6.04
CA ILE A 267 2.18 9.51 -5.28
C ILE A 267 3.02 10.79 -5.17
N LEU A 268 4.30 10.68 -4.84
CA LEU A 268 5.17 11.85 -4.70
C LEU A 268 5.38 12.59 -6.02
N GLY A 269 5.69 11.86 -7.10
CA GLY A 269 5.88 12.43 -8.43
C GLY A 269 4.62 13.07 -8.98
N TRP A 270 3.47 12.40 -8.79
CA TRP A 270 2.16 12.87 -9.20
C TRP A 270 1.75 14.15 -8.46
N LEU A 271 1.85 14.18 -7.13
CA LEU A 271 1.55 15.38 -6.33
C LEU A 271 2.47 16.55 -6.70
N ALA A 272 3.76 16.29 -6.92
CA ALA A 272 4.70 17.32 -7.30
C ALA A 272 4.34 17.97 -8.66
N ALA A 273 3.97 17.16 -9.65
CA ALA A 273 3.54 17.64 -10.96
C ALA A 273 2.19 18.38 -10.89
N ARG A 274 1.22 17.87 -10.11
CA ARG A 274 -0.07 18.55 -9.91
C ARG A 274 0.07 19.94 -9.31
N ARG A 275 0.98 20.13 -8.35
CA ARG A 275 1.24 21.44 -7.73
C ARG A 275 1.78 22.49 -8.71
N THR A 276 2.39 22.07 -9.81
CA THR A 276 2.84 22.98 -10.89
C THR A 276 1.77 23.23 -11.95
N GLY A 277 0.56 22.71 -11.77
CA GLY A 277 -0.52 22.82 -12.75
C GLY A 277 -0.31 21.96 -14.02
N ALA A 278 0.51 20.91 -13.94
CA ALA A 278 0.78 20.05 -15.10
C ALA A 278 -0.51 19.34 -15.57
N PRO A 279 -0.69 19.15 -16.88
CA PRO A 279 -1.78 18.32 -17.43
C PRO A 279 -1.78 16.91 -16.82
N VAL A 280 -2.95 16.27 -16.74
CA VAL A 280 -3.12 14.94 -16.12
C VAL A 280 -2.13 13.94 -16.69
N ALA A 281 -2.02 13.83 -18.02
CA ALA A 281 -1.09 12.92 -18.68
C ALA A 281 0.37 13.12 -18.24
N THR A 282 0.81 14.38 -18.11
CA THR A 282 2.16 14.73 -17.66
C THR A 282 2.35 14.36 -16.19
N ALA A 283 1.36 14.66 -15.35
CA ALA A 283 1.43 14.41 -13.93
C ALA A 283 1.50 12.89 -13.61
N ILE A 284 0.65 12.07 -14.24
CA ILE A 284 0.65 10.62 -14.03
C ILE A 284 1.90 9.96 -14.63
N ARG A 285 2.39 10.43 -15.79
CA ARG A 285 3.67 9.96 -16.35
C ARG A 285 4.84 10.24 -15.41
N ARG A 286 4.89 11.42 -14.80
CA ARG A 286 5.90 11.76 -13.80
C ARG A 286 5.80 10.85 -12.60
N GLY A 287 4.58 10.60 -12.10
CA GLY A 287 4.32 9.64 -11.04
C GLY A 287 4.88 8.26 -11.36
N ALA A 288 4.57 7.71 -12.54
CA ALA A 288 5.03 6.38 -12.95
C ALA A 288 6.57 6.28 -13.08
N VAL A 289 7.23 7.32 -13.61
CA VAL A 289 8.69 7.37 -13.67
C VAL A 289 9.31 7.32 -12.27
N ASP A 290 8.78 8.12 -11.33
CA ASP A 290 9.30 8.16 -9.96
C ASP A 290 8.91 6.88 -9.19
N GLY A 291 7.75 6.28 -9.48
CA GLY A 291 7.32 4.97 -8.99
C GLY A 291 8.28 3.85 -9.42
N ASN A 292 8.57 3.74 -10.72
CA ASN A 292 9.52 2.76 -11.25
C ASN A 292 10.90 2.90 -10.62
N ARG A 293 11.40 4.13 -10.44
CA ARG A 293 12.69 4.40 -9.78
C ARG A 293 12.71 3.96 -8.33
N LEU A 294 11.61 4.19 -7.60
CA LEU A 294 11.57 3.82 -6.19
C LEU A 294 11.39 2.32 -6.01
N ALA A 295 10.60 1.65 -6.87
CA ALA A 295 10.49 0.20 -6.90
C ALA A 295 11.87 -0.46 -7.18
N ALA A 296 12.59 0.00 -8.21
CA ALA A 296 13.93 -0.47 -8.51
C ALA A 296 14.90 -0.29 -7.32
N ARG A 297 14.84 0.87 -6.65
CA ARG A 297 15.63 1.13 -5.45
C ARG A 297 15.28 0.18 -4.29
N HIS A 298 14.00 -0.13 -4.11
CA HIS A 298 13.54 -1.06 -3.09
C HIS A 298 14.08 -2.48 -3.35
N LEU A 299 14.01 -2.94 -4.60
CA LEU A 299 14.53 -4.24 -5.00
C LEU A 299 16.04 -4.40 -4.71
N LEU A 300 16.82 -3.34 -4.95
CA LEU A 300 18.27 -3.34 -4.70
C LEU A 300 18.62 -3.14 -3.21
N ARG A 301 17.77 -2.42 -2.47
CA ARG A 301 18.01 -2.06 -1.05
C ARG A 301 16.67 -2.07 -0.30
N PRO A 302 16.14 -3.23 0.08
CA PRO A 302 14.88 -3.34 0.81
C PRO A 302 14.94 -2.62 2.16
N LEU A 303 13.78 -2.35 2.73
CA LEU A 303 13.66 -1.81 4.09
C LEU A 303 14.26 -2.81 5.10
N LYS A 304 14.97 -2.30 6.11
CA LYS A 304 15.62 -3.14 7.12
C LYS A 304 14.61 -4.01 7.87
N GLU A 305 15.05 -5.20 8.24
CA GLU A 305 14.31 -6.11 9.11
C GLU A 305 14.05 -5.49 10.48
N LEU A 306 13.02 -6.01 11.17
CA LEU A 306 12.78 -5.68 12.58
C LEU A 306 13.93 -6.19 13.42
N ALA A 307 14.49 -5.33 14.26
CA ALA A 307 15.35 -5.74 15.35
C ALA A 307 14.46 -5.86 16.61
N PHE A 308 14.29 -7.07 17.10
CA PHE A 308 13.82 -7.28 18.46
C PHE A 308 15.06 -7.22 19.36
N GLY A 309 15.32 -6.05 19.95
CA GLY A 309 16.32 -5.88 20.98
C GLY A 309 15.79 -6.36 22.33
#